data_e091a5681f0cd042c123212b876421bb
#
_entry.id   e091a5681f0cd042c123212b876421bb
#
_cell.length_a   1.000
_cell.length_b   1.000
_cell.length_c   1.000
_cell.angle_alpha   90.00
_cell.angle_beta   90.00
_cell.angle_gamma   90.00
#
_symmetry.space_group_name_H-M   'P 1'
#
loop_
_entity.id
_entity.type
_entity.pdbx_description
1 polymer ?
#
loop_
_entity_poly.entity_id
_entity_poly.type
_entity_poly.pdbx_seq_one_letter_code
_entity_poly.pdbx_strand_id
1 'polypeptide(L)'
;FEKVLKDLPFKDNVDARFHSYQLDPGAPERSTMTQPEYLRSRGMDPERFKDAAVHLETMGAELGIHFDQESAIPSNTFTSHRLIQAAGEHGVQAAVVDALFSAYFEDGKDVGDPEQLKAVVVAAGLPAEVADQVLADPAAFRDEVAEDIDQAARLGISGVPFYVIDNRYGVSGA
;
A
#
# COMPACT_ATOMS: atom_id res chain seq x y z
N PHE A 1 -7.06 -11.99 0.36
CA PHE A 1 -6.97 -12.31 -1.07
C PHE A 1 -6.09 -13.54 -1.32
N GLU A 2 -4.81 -13.52 -0.96
CA GLU A 2 -3.87 -14.61 -1.24
C GLU A 2 -4.27 -15.96 -0.66
N LYS A 3 -4.83 -15.98 0.56
CA LYS A 3 -5.34 -17.21 1.18
C LYS A 3 -6.43 -17.85 0.32
N VAL A 4 -7.37 -17.03 -0.16
CA VAL A 4 -8.44 -17.50 -1.06
C VAL A 4 -7.87 -17.95 -2.39
N LEU A 5 -6.93 -17.19 -2.97
CA LEU A 5 -6.31 -17.52 -4.25
C LEU A 5 -5.60 -18.87 -4.19
N LYS A 6 -4.88 -19.19 -3.11
CA LYS A 6 -4.19 -20.47 -2.92
C LYS A 6 -5.13 -21.68 -2.95
N ASP A 7 -6.37 -21.48 -2.50
CA ASP A 7 -7.38 -22.54 -2.40
C ASP A 7 -8.20 -22.73 -3.69
N LEU A 8 -8.03 -21.84 -4.68
CA LEU A 8 -8.76 -21.94 -5.95
C LEU A 8 -8.19 -23.07 -6.84
N PRO A 9 -9.06 -23.94 -7.40
CA PRO A 9 -8.63 -25.03 -8.28
C PRO A 9 -8.02 -24.54 -9.61
N PHE A 10 -8.21 -23.26 -9.96
CA PHE A 10 -7.72 -22.62 -11.19
C PHE A 10 -6.75 -21.46 -10.90
N LYS A 11 -6.11 -21.45 -9.72
CA LYS A 11 -5.18 -20.40 -9.31
C LYS A 11 -4.07 -20.09 -10.32
N ASP A 12 -3.60 -21.10 -11.03
CA ASP A 12 -2.54 -20.95 -12.03
C ASP A 12 -3.00 -20.20 -13.30
N ASN A 13 -4.31 -19.95 -13.44
CA ASN A 13 -4.90 -19.16 -14.51
C ASN A 13 -5.26 -17.74 -14.07
N VAL A 14 -4.90 -17.35 -12.85
CA VAL A 14 -5.16 -16.00 -12.31
C VAL A 14 -3.89 -15.16 -12.42
N ASP A 15 -3.95 -14.10 -13.20
CA ASP A 15 -2.94 -13.03 -13.24
C ASP A 15 -3.44 -11.87 -12.35
N ALA A 16 -2.85 -11.70 -11.18
CA ALA A 16 -3.22 -10.67 -10.24
C ALA A 16 -2.21 -9.52 -10.30
N ARG A 17 -2.71 -8.29 -10.47
CA ARG A 17 -1.89 -7.07 -10.52
C ARG A 17 -2.39 -6.07 -9.51
N PHE A 18 -1.47 -5.40 -8.83
CA PHE A 18 -1.78 -4.31 -7.94
C PHE A 18 -1.72 -2.99 -8.70
N HIS A 19 -2.77 -2.19 -8.53
CA HIS A 19 -2.88 -0.84 -9.07
C HIS A 19 -2.75 0.20 -7.96
N SER A 20 -2.20 1.35 -8.29
CA SER A 20 -1.96 2.42 -7.36
C SER A 20 -3.24 3.16 -6.99
N TYR A 21 -3.46 3.39 -5.69
CA TYR A 21 -4.53 4.22 -5.18
C TYR A 21 -4.07 4.95 -3.93
N GLN A 22 -4.15 6.29 -3.90
CA GLN A 22 -3.81 7.07 -2.71
C GLN A 22 -5.07 7.36 -1.89
N LEU A 23 -5.14 6.82 -0.67
CA LEU A 23 -6.22 7.15 0.27
C LEU A 23 -6.11 8.59 0.79
N ASP A 24 -4.91 9.09 0.97
CA ASP A 24 -4.65 10.47 1.41
C ASP A 24 -3.53 11.10 0.57
N PRO A 25 -3.85 11.64 -0.61
CA PRO A 25 -2.87 12.34 -1.45
C PRO A 25 -2.34 13.63 -0.81
N GLY A 26 -3.04 14.16 0.22
CA GLY A 26 -2.62 15.34 0.99
C GLY A 26 -1.77 15.02 2.22
N ALA A 27 -1.38 13.77 2.43
CA ALA A 27 -0.44 13.42 3.49
C ALA A 27 0.93 14.08 3.23
N PRO A 28 1.66 14.47 4.29
CA PRO A 28 2.99 15.07 4.15
C PRO A 28 3.97 14.04 3.58
N GLU A 29 4.92 14.50 2.75
CA GLU A 29 5.99 13.63 2.21
C GLU A 29 6.78 12.96 3.34
N ARG A 30 7.01 13.69 4.41
CA ARG A 30 7.61 13.20 5.66
C ARG A 30 6.80 13.71 6.83
N SER A 31 6.57 12.85 7.80
CA SER A 31 5.87 13.21 9.03
C SER A 31 6.70 12.88 10.26
N THR A 32 6.64 13.77 11.24
CA THR A 32 7.11 13.51 12.61
C THR A 32 5.94 13.33 13.58
N MET A 33 4.72 13.36 13.04
CA MET A 33 3.50 13.19 13.84
C MET A 33 3.23 11.70 14.06
N THR A 34 2.75 11.39 15.25
CA THR A 34 2.11 10.10 15.49
C THR A 34 0.75 10.02 14.77
N GLN A 35 0.22 8.83 14.59
CA GLN A 35 -1.10 8.65 13.98
C GLN A 35 -2.21 9.46 14.69
N PRO A 36 -2.32 9.49 16.03
CA PRO A 36 -3.31 10.32 16.72
C PRO A 36 -3.12 11.82 16.49
N GLU A 37 -1.88 12.31 16.44
CA GLU A 37 -1.59 13.72 16.15
C GLU A 37 -2.00 14.10 14.73
N TYR A 38 -1.71 13.24 13.77
CA TYR A 38 -2.11 13.43 12.39
C TYR A 38 -3.64 13.49 12.24
N LEU A 39 -4.37 12.55 12.84
CA LEU A 39 -5.83 12.55 12.84
C LEU A 39 -6.39 13.86 13.40
N ARG A 40 -5.86 14.34 14.53
CA ARG A 40 -6.27 15.64 15.10
C ARG A 40 -6.00 16.80 14.15
N SER A 41 -4.84 16.82 13.49
CA SER A 41 -4.48 17.87 12.52
C SER A 41 -5.46 17.92 11.33
N ARG A 42 -6.10 16.79 11.01
CA ARG A 42 -7.14 16.68 9.97
C ARG A 42 -8.56 16.91 10.50
N GLY A 43 -8.70 17.32 11.77
CA GLY A 43 -10.01 17.54 12.40
C GLY A 43 -10.77 16.25 12.74
N MET A 44 -10.08 15.12 12.76
CA MET A 44 -10.65 13.82 13.12
C MET A 44 -10.38 13.51 14.61
N ASP A 45 -11.34 12.85 15.26
CA ASP A 45 -11.20 12.42 16.64
C ASP A 45 -10.52 11.04 16.70
N PRO A 46 -9.29 10.92 17.25
CA PRO A 46 -8.59 9.65 17.33
C PRO A 46 -9.35 8.55 18.09
N GLU A 47 -10.16 8.94 19.10
CA GLU A 47 -10.90 7.96 19.90
C GLU A 47 -11.94 7.18 19.07
N ARG A 48 -12.47 7.80 18.01
CA ARG A 48 -13.39 7.11 17.09
C ARG A 48 -12.73 6.02 16.28
N PHE A 49 -11.41 6.06 16.14
CA PHE A 49 -10.64 5.07 15.38
C PHE A 49 -10.14 3.91 16.26
N LYS A 50 -10.18 4.06 17.58
CA LYS A 50 -9.72 2.99 18.50
C LYS A 50 -10.50 1.70 18.34
N ASP A 51 -11.83 1.77 18.32
CA ASP A 51 -12.66 0.57 18.19
C ASP A 51 -12.43 -0.12 16.85
N ALA A 52 -12.26 0.67 15.77
CA ALA A 52 -11.94 0.15 14.46
C ALA A 52 -10.53 -0.48 14.42
N ALA A 53 -9.54 0.14 15.11
CA ALA A 53 -8.19 -0.39 15.23
C ALA A 53 -8.17 -1.74 15.96
N VAL A 54 -8.86 -1.84 17.10
CA VAL A 54 -8.99 -3.09 17.86
C VAL A 54 -9.68 -4.18 17.03
N HIS A 55 -10.69 -3.80 16.25
CA HIS A 55 -11.38 -4.75 15.36
C HIS A 55 -10.45 -5.27 14.27
N LEU A 56 -9.68 -4.38 13.62
CA LEU A 56 -8.69 -4.75 12.60
C LEU A 56 -7.58 -5.63 13.18
N GLU A 57 -7.07 -5.31 14.37
CA GLU A 57 -6.08 -6.12 15.06
C GLU A 57 -6.61 -7.54 15.32
N THR A 58 -7.85 -7.65 15.82
CA THR A 58 -8.49 -8.94 16.07
C THR A 58 -8.64 -9.77 14.80
N MET A 59 -9.13 -9.17 13.73
CA MET A 59 -9.28 -9.84 12.43
C MET A 59 -7.92 -10.20 11.81
N GLY A 60 -6.94 -9.31 11.93
CA GLY A 60 -5.58 -9.55 11.46
C GLY A 60 -4.91 -10.73 12.16
N ALA A 61 -5.05 -10.80 13.48
CA ALA A 61 -4.48 -11.89 14.29
C ALA A 61 -4.96 -13.28 13.85
N GLU A 62 -6.21 -13.42 13.43
CA GLU A 62 -6.76 -14.67 12.88
C GLU A 62 -6.07 -15.08 11.56
N LEU A 63 -5.47 -14.11 10.86
CA LEU A 63 -4.74 -14.30 9.61
C LEU A 63 -3.22 -14.33 9.79
N GLY A 64 -2.74 -14.16 11.05
CA GLY A 64 -1.31 -14.05 11.38
C GLY A 64 -0.71 -12.68 11.10
N ILE A 65 -1.53 -11.63 10.99
CA ILE A 65 -1.11 -10.24 10.79
C ILE A 65 -1.24 -9.49 12.11
N HIS A 66 -0.19 -8.79 12.52
CA HIS A 66 -0.14 -8.03 13.77
C HIS A 66 -0.14 -6.53 13.49
N PHE A 67 -1.32 -5.93 13.45
CA PHE A 67 -1.43 -4.49 13.22
C PHE A 67 -0.94 -3.69 14.43
N ASP A 68 0.07 -2.85 14.23
CA ASP A 68 0.54 -1.83 15.17
C ASP A 68 0.21 -0.43 14.62
N GLN A 69 -1.06 -0.05 14.73
CA GLN A 69 -1.52 1.24 14.20
C GLN A 69 -1.01 2.45 15.02
N GLU A 70 -0.59 2.24 16.26
CA GLU A 70 -0.05 3.32 17.10
C GLU A 70 1.34 3.75 16.63
N SER A 71 2.14 2.80 16.12
CA SER A 71 3.48 3.04 15.58
C SER A 71 3.48 3.52 14.13
N ALA A 72 2.35 3.43 13.42
CA ALA A 72 2.27 3.84 12.02
C ALA A 72 2.58 5.34 11.85
N ILE A 73 3.47 5.67 10.91
CA ILE A 73 3.88 7.04 10.61
C ILE A 73 3.11 7.53 9.38
N PRO A 74 2.20 8.52 9.52
CA PRO A 74 1.44 9.04 8.41
C PRO A 74 2.35 9.72 7.39
N SER A 75 2.49 9.15 6.22
CA SER A 75 3.35 9.65 5.15
C SER A 75 2.67 9.56 3.80
N ASN A 76 3.07 10.41 2.86
CA ASN A 76 2.60 10.34 1.49
C ASN A 76 3.14 9.06 0.82
N THR A 77 2.23 8.27 0.25
CA THR A 77 2.56 6.96 -0.33
C THR A 77 2.91 7.00 -1.82
N PHE A 78 2.98 8.19 -2.45
CA PHE A 78 3.21 8.30 -3.90
C PHE A 78 4.53 7.64 -4.33
N THR A 79 5.62 7.85 -3.59
CA THR A 79 6.92 7.24 -3.87
C THR A 79 6.88 5.72 -3.68
N SER A 80 6.17 5.23 -2.67
CA SER A 80 5.93 3.79 -2.48
C SER A 80 5.21 3.18 -3.69
N HIS A 81 4.19 3.85 -4.23
CA HIS A 81 3.49 3.41 -5.43
C HIS A 81 4.38 3.37 -6.67
N ARG A 82 5.29 4.33 -6.86
CA ARG A 82 6.28 4.31 -7.94
C ARG A 82 7.21 3.09 -7.87
N LEU A 83 7.64 2.73 -6.67
CA LEU A 83 8.45 1.53 -6.44
C LEU A 83 7.65 0.24 -6.68
N ILE A 84 6.35 0.22 -6.36
CA ILE A 84 5.44 -0.90 -6.68
C ILE A 84 5.28 -1.06 -8.19
N GLN A 85 5.18 0.04 -8.96
CA GLN A 85 5.13 -0.02 -10.42
C GLN A 85 6.43 -0.59 -10.98
N ALA A 86 7.59 -0.09 -10.53
CA ALA A 86 8.88 -0.63 -10.91
C ALA A 86 9.00 -2.13 -10.58
N ALA A 87 8.51 -2.57 -9.42
CA ALA A 87 8.51 -3.96 -9.03
C ALA A 87 7.65 -4.84 -9.96
N GLY A 88 6.60 -4.27 -10.57
CA GLY A 88 5.79 -4.94 -11.58
C GLY A 88 6.59 -5.31 -12.81
N GLU A 89 7.45 -4.41 -13.32
CA GLU A 89 8.32 -4.69 -14.47
C GLU A 89 9.38 -5.77 -14.17
N HIS A 90 9.71 -5.95 -12.88
CA HIS A 90 10.68 -6.95 -12.43
C HIS A 90 10.05 -8.26 -11.91
N GLY A 91 8.73 -8.40 -11.99
CA GLY A 91 8.02 -9.61 -11.58
C GLY A 91 7.98 -9.86 -10.06
N VAL A 92 8.26 -8.83 -9.25
CA VAL A 92 8.28 -8.92 -7.77
C VAL A 92 7.24 -8.03 -7.10
N GLN A 93 6.22 -7.57 -7.86
CA GLN A 93 5.23 -6.60 -7.37
C GLN A 93 4.53 -7.07 -6.09
N ALA A 94 4.01 -8.28 -6.06
CA ALA A 94 3.30 -8.81 -4.89
C ALA A 94 4.19 -8.85 -3.65
N ALA A 95 5.43 -9.33 -3.79
CA ALA A 95 6.39 -9.38 -2.68
C ALA A 95 6.72 -7.98 -2.13
N VAL A 96 6.86 -6.99 -3.01
CA VAL A 96 7.10 -5.59 -2.60
C VAL A 96 5.88 -5.00 -1.91
N VAL A 97 4.67 -5.25 -2.41
CA VAL A 97 3.42 -4.79 -1.76
C VAL A 97 3.30 -5.38 -0.35
N ASP A 98 3.49 -6.69 -0.20
CA ASP A 98 3.44 -7.37 1.10
C ASP A 98 4.48 -6.81 2.07
N ALA A 99 5.72 -6.62 1.61
CA ALA A 99 6.79 -6.07 2.44
C ALA A 99 6.51 -4.62 2.88
N LEU A 100 5.92 -3.80 2.01
CA LEU A 100 5.53 -2.43 2.35
C LEU A 100 4.36 -2.40 3.35
N PHE A 101 3.39 -3.32 3.23
CA PHE A 101 2.31 -3.43 4.20
C PHE A 101 2.84 -3.86 5.58
N SER A 102 3.69 -4.89 5.65
CA SER A 102 4.31 -5.30 6.91
C SER A 102 5.15 -4.17 7.52
N ALA A 103 5.97 -3.50 6.70
CA ALA A 103 6.80 -2.38 7.15
C ALA A 103 5.96 -1.25 7.76
N TYR A 104 4.84 -0.90 7.14
CA TYR A 104 3.97 0.19 7.61
C TYR A 104 3.07 -0.23 8.77
N PHE A 105 2.37 -1.35 8.65
CA PHE A 105 1.32 -1.74 9.57
C PHE A 105 1.79 -2.59 10.75
N GLU A 106 2.91 -3.29 10.63
CA GLU A 106 3.43 -4.19 11.68
C GLU A 106 4.73 -3.67 12.30
N ASP A 107 5.63 -3.07 11.50
CA ASP A 107 6.96 -2.65 11.96
C ASP A 107 7.05 -1.15 12.30
N GLY A 108 6.01 -0.34 12.04
CA GLY A 108 6.02 1.11 12.28
C GLY A 108 7.06 1.88 11.47
N LYS A 109 7.45 1.37 10.29
CA LYS A 109 8.42 2.04 9.43
C LYS A 109 7.81 3.22 8.69
N ASP A 110 8.63 4.25 8.49
CA ASP A 110 8.24 5.42 7.68
C ASP A 110 8.38 5.10 6.19
N VAL A 111 7.25 4.80 5.54
CA VAL A 111 7.19 4.58 4.09
C VAL A 111 7.30 5.88 3.27
N GLY A 112 7.46 7.03 3.90
CA GLY A 112 7.86 8.30 3.30
C GLY A 112 9.38 8.53 3.34
N ASP A 113 10.13 7.74 4.11
CA ASP A 113 11.59 7.85 4.19
C ASP A 113 12.27 7.02 3.09
N PRO A 114 13.04 7.67 2.16
CA PRO A 114 13.65 6.97 1.02
C PRO A 114 14.60 5.83 1.41
N GLU A 115 15.34 5.97 2.53
CA GLU A 115 16.28 4.95 2.98
C GLU A 115 15.55 3.72 3.50
N GLN A 116 14.48 3.93 4.28
CA GLN A 116 13.65 2.84 4.77
C GLN A 116 12.89 2.15 3.62
N LEU A 117 12.31 2.94 2.70
CA LEU A 117 11.68 2.42 1.49
C LEU A 117 12.63 1.54 0.69
N LYS A 118 13.85 2.05 0.40
CA LYS A 118 14.86 1.28 -0.34
C LYS A 118 15.16 -0.03 0.36
N ALA A 119 15.42 0.01 1.67
CA ALA A 119 15.73 -1.20 2.43
C ALA A 119 14.62 -2.25 2.33
N VAL A 120 13.35 -1.83 2.43
CA VAL A 120 12.17 -2.71 2.36
C VAL A 120 12.04 -3.33 0.97
N VAL A 121 12.05 -2.53 -0.09
CA VAL A 121 11.77 -3.03 -1.44
C VAL A 121 12.92 -3.90 -1.98
N VAL A 122 14.18 -3.59 -1.60
CA VAL A 122 15.33 -4.42 -1.98
C VAL A 122 15.30 -5.76 -1.25
N ALA A 123 14.95 -5.77 0.04
CA ALA A 123 14.76 -7.03 0.79
C ALA A 123 13.63 -7.88 0.19
N ALA A 124 12.61 -7.26 -0.44
CA ALA A 124 11.52 -7.93 -1.13
C ALA A 124 11.87 -8.40 -2.55
N GLY A 125 13.10 -8.13 -3.04
CA GLY A 125 13.60 -8.63 -4.31
C GLY A 125 13.68 -7.62 -5.45
N LEU A 126 13.34 -6.34 -5.22
CA LEU A 126 13.58 -5.30 -6.23
C LEU A 126 15.09 -5.05 -6.34
N PRO A 127 15.71 -5.04 -7.54
CA PRO A 127 17.12 -4.71 -7.69
C PRO A 127 17.46 -3.33 -7.09
N ALA A 128 18.56 -3.26 -6.35
CA ALA A 128 18.96 -2.03 -5.64
C ALA A 128 19.15 -0.84 -6.60
N GLU A 129 19.70 -1.10 -7.76
CA GLU A 129 19.92 -0.09 -8.81
C GLU A 129 18.59 0.50 -9.33
N VAL A 130 17.54 -0.34 -9.43
CA VAL A 130 16.21 0.11 -9.83
C VAL A 130 15.59 0.98 -8.74
N ALA A 131 15.69 0.54 -7.48
CA ALA A 131 15.22 1.34 -6.35
C ALA A 131 15.92 2.70 -6.30
N ASP A 132 17.25 2.73 -6.48
CA ASP A 132 18.04 3.98 -6.52
C ASP A 132 17.59 4.90 -7.68
N GLN A 133 17.36 4.36 -8.87
CA GLN A 133 16.89 5.12 -10.01
C GLN A 133 15.52 5.75 -9.76
N VAL A 134 14.56 4.98 -9.23
CA VAL A 134 13.22 5.48 -8.92
C VAL A 134 13.25 6.55 -7.84
N LEU A 135 14.09 6.39 -6.82
CA LEU A 135 14.20 7.37 -5.73
C LEU A 135 14.92 8.65 -6.17
N ALA A 136 15.92 8.54 -7.06
CA ALA A 136 16.69 9.69 -7.57
C ALA A 136 15.92 10.51 -8.62
N ASP A 137 15.06 9.87 -9.42
CA ASP A 137 14.28 10.54 -10.46
C ASP A 137 12.80 10.63 -10.07
N PRO A 138 12.29 11.82 -9.68
CA PRO A 138 10.88 12.01 -9.34
C PRO A 138 9.90 11.74 -10.49
N ALA A 139 10.38 11.68 -11.74
CA ALA A 139 9.55 11.40 -12.91
C ALA A 139 9.40 9.89 -13.17
N ALA A 140 10.33 9.06 -12.67
CA ALA A 140 10.26 7.62 -12.87
C ALA A 140 8.97 7.02 -12.32
N PHE A 141 8.22 6.30 -13.15
CA PHE A 141 6.92 5.66 -12.84
C PHE A 141 5.82 6.61 -12.32
N ARG A 142 5.98 7.91 -12.56
CA ARG A 142 4.99 8.92 -12.15
C ARG A 142 3.70 8.80 -12.97
N ASP A 143 3.85 8.63 -14.26
CA ASP A 143 2.73 8.59 -15.19
C ASP A 143 1.93 7.30 -15.03
N GLU A 144 2.58 6.19 -14.73
CA GLU A 144 1.94 4.90 -14.43
C GLU A 144 1.08 4.98 -13.16
N VAL A 145 1.61 5.59 -12.11
CA VAL A 145 0.84 5.83 -10.88
C VAL A 145 -0.34 6.76 -11.12
N ALA A 146 -0.12 7.84 -11.89
CA ALA A 146 -1.18 8.80 -12.23
C ALA A 146 -2.29 8.14 -13.06
N GLU A 147 -1.94 7.30 -14.04
CA GLU A 147 -2.91 6.58 -14.87
C GLU A 147 -3.76 5.62 -14.03
N ASP A 148 -3.17 4.90 -13.08
CA ASP A 148 -3.90 4.02 -12.15
C ASP A 148 -4.92 4.81 -11.32
N ILE A 149 -4.51 5.96 -10.76
CA ILE A 149 -5.38 6.84 -9.96
C ILE A 149 -6.53 7.38 -10.83
N ASP A 150 -6.22 7.82 -12.04
CA ASP A 150 -7.22 8.31 -13.00
C ASP A 150 -8.18 7.20 -13.43
N GLN A 151 -7.68 5.99 -13.63
CA GLN A 151 -8.51 4.83 -13.94
C GLN A 151 -9.46 4.50 -12.78
N ALA A 152 -8.98 4.52 -11.54
CA ALA A 152 -9.82 4.34 -10.36
C ALA A 152 -10.93 5.40 -10.30
N ALA A 153 -10.60 6.67 -10.58
CA ALA A 153 -11.59 7.75 -10.63
C ALA A 153 -12.63 7.54 -11.74
N ARG A 154 -12.21 7.13 -12.95
CA ARG A 154 -13.13 6.82 -14.07
C ARG A 154 -14.07 5.66 -13.76
N LEU A 155 -13.62 4.67 -12.98
CA LEU A 155 -14.41 3.54 -12.52
C LEU A 155 -15.31 3.86 -11.31
N GLY A 156 -15.22 5.08 -10.75
CA GLY A 156 -15.98 5.49 -9.57
C GLY A 156 -15.49 4.82 -8.27
N ILE A 157 -14.26 4.34 -8.25
CA ILE A 157 -13.65 3.74 -7.07
C ILE A 157 -13.37 4.85 -6.05
N SER A 158 -13.94 4.72 -4.85
CA SER A 158 -13.82 5.71 -3.77
C SER A 158 -13.10 5.18 -2.53
N GLY A 159 -12.56 3.97 -2.60
CA GLY A 159 -11.84 3.33 -1.50
C GLY A 159 -11.29 1.97 -1.89
N VAL A 160 -10.46 1.43 -1.02
CA VAL A 160 -9.79 0.14 -1.20
C VAL A 160 -10.06 -0.76 0.02
N PRO A 161 -9.99 -2.09 -0.12
CA PRO A 161 -9.68 -2.82 -1.35
C PRO A 161 -10.82 -2.76 -2.37
N PHE A 162 -10.45 -2.71 -3.65
CA PHE A 162 -11.38 -2.83 -4.75
C PHE A 162 -10.78 -3.78 -5.80
N TYR A 163 -11.58 -4.72 -6.28
CA TYR A 163 -11.14 -5.72 -7.25
C TYR A 163 -11.84 -5.52 -8.58
N VAL A 164 -11.07 -5.52 -9.67
CA VAL A 164 -11.57 -5.54 -11.04
C VAL A 164 -11.21 -6.89 -11.65
N ILE A 165 -12.22 -7.67 -12.05
CA ILE A 165 -12.04 -9.02 -12.59
C ILE A 165 -12.36 -8.98 -14.08
N ASP A 166 -11.41 -9.39 -14.93
CA ASP A 166 -11.51 -9.46 -16.40
C ASP A 166 -11.97 -8.14 -17.05
N ASN A 167 -11.70 -6.98 -16.44
CA ASN A 167 -12.23 -5.67 -16.85
C ASN A 167 -13.75 -5.62 -17.01
N ARG A 168 -14.50 -6.48 -16.33
CA ARG A 168 -15.95 -6.66 -16.46
C ARG A 168 -16.72 -6.58 -15.15
N TYR A 169 -16.09 -7.02 -14.07
CA TYR A 169 -16.74 -7.09 -12.77
C TYR A 169 -15.95 -6.29 -11.75
N GLY A 170 -16.65 -5.47 -10.98
CA GLY A 170 -16.10 -4.72 -9.86
C GLY A 170 -16.62 -5.27 -8.53
N VAL A 171 -15.73 -5.48 -7.56
CA VAL A 171 -16.08 -5.91 -6.21
C VAL A 171 -15.44 -4.94 -5.24
N SER A 172 -16.24 -4.29 -4.40
CA SER A 172 -15.80 -3.37 -3.37
C SER A 172 -15.76 -4.05 -2.01
N GLY A 173 -14.70 -3.81 -1.26
CA GLY A 173 -14.47 -4.36 0.07
C GLY A 173 -13.80 -5.74 0.05
N ALA A 174 -13.53 -6.24 1.27
CA ALA A 174 -12.93 -7.55 1.51
C ALA A 174 -13.77 -8.30 2.53
#